data_898df7ddc7e06f4d8e35bb7d6008a686
#
_entry.id   898df7ddc7e06f4d8e35bb7d6008a686
#
_cell.length_a   1.000
_cell.length_b   1.000
_cell.length_c   1.000
_cell.angle_alpha   90.00
_cell.angle_beta   90.00
_cell.angle_gamma   90.00
#
_symmetry.space_group_name_H-M   'P 1'
#
loop_
_entity.id
_entity.type
_entity.pdbx_description
1 polymer ?
#
loop_
_entity_poly.entity_id
_entity_poly.type
_entity_poly.pdbx_seq_one_letter_code
_entity_poly.pdbx_strand_id
1 'polypeptide(L)'
;MEARSVDRSMRKPHFPKASIGAYLIAIALAIALPILAFVALLLVQLENNERDALKGDTVQDAQALSRVIDRQLQDMATTLRLLSSSPELERNDIATFFARTETVLRTDSLFVLLMEKDGQLRLNTRWPLGKPLGKTGNIAALQSALNSGRIEASDVFIGSTARRWVYNVTLPLEHSPAGAALAVTQDADELAKLVTTEALPPGWSAAVLDKSGHVVAAGGPTTLAPGDAFNKNILPNLIASSGVYQDDKVLPNAVLGYAQISGWSWKAVVWGPIASAQASLMSTWRFLIYGGVTLLLIALIAVYALARQVRTTIQDIADMADRMGRGEIVAPIDTSVIEANQVAVALSNASFDRSVTEDRLHFVMHELVHRTKNLLALAQAMTRQLARQTDSVDTFQRAVADRLEGLARSIEVLTSEQWSGVSLRRVIDIHLATFLQGPQQLDVLGNDFLLKPEAVQNLGLVLHELATNSVKYGALSAPEGKITIEWTNEAAETGTKIRFVWTESGGPPVKPPSDTGFGTTVTKTHAAASFSGHVEVDFRPAGLVWILTAPRSMMERQRN
;
A
#
# COMPACT_ATOMS: atom_id res chain seq x y z
N MET A 1 39.93 21.71 -24.34
CA MET A 1 38.63 21.06 -24.58
C MET A 1 38.30 20.27 -23.34
N GLU A 2 37.77 20.98 -22.30
CA GLU A 2 37.52 20.44 -20.96
C GLU A 2 36.10 19.87 -20.91
N ALA A 3 36.03 18.58 -20.55
CA ALA A 3 34.78 17.89 -20.33
C ALA A 3 34.27 18.24 -18.91
N ARG A 4 33.25 19.08 -18.81
CA ARG A 4 32.48 19.31 -17.58
C ARG A 4 31.70 18.06 -17.21
N SER A 5 32.15 17.36 -16.18
CA SER A 5 31.37 16.34 -15.48
C SER A 5 30.21 17.02 -14.75
N VAL A 6 28.98 16.75 -15.20
CA VAL A 6 27.75 17.17 -14.51
C VAL A 6 27.51 16.20 -13.34
N ASP A 7 27.91 16.63 -12.17
CA ASP A 7 27.54 15.96 -10.89
C ASP A 7 26.02 16.15 -10.66
N ARG A 8 25.23 15.16 -11.07
CA ARG A 8 23.82 15.02 -10.68
C ARG A 8 23.75 14.31 -9.33
N SER A 9 24.09 15.02 -8.28
CA SER A 9 23.67 14.59 -6.94
C SER A 9 22.14 14.70 -6.84
N MET A 10 21.45 13.58 -7.07
CA MET A 10 20.03 13.44 -6.74
C MET A 10 19.89 13.74 -5.24
N ARG A 11 19.47 14.95 -4.88
CA ARG A 11 19.01 15.29 -3.53
C ARG A 11 17.87 14.33 -3.19
N LYS A 12 18.14 13.36 -2.33
CA LYS A 12 17.10 12.51 -1.76
C LYS A 12 16.05 13.43 -1.12
N PRO A 13 14.77 13.29 -1.44
CA PRO A 13 13.74 14.11 -0.81
C PRO A 13 13.82 13.90 0.70
N HIS A 14 14.05 14.98 1.45
CA HIS A 14 13.99 14.97 2.91
C HIS A 14 12.52 14.90 3.32
N PHE A 15 12.00 13.70 3.52
CA PHE A 15 10.72 13.54 4.17
C PHE A 15 10.85 13.90 5.66
N PRO A 16 9.93 14.68 6.22
CA PRO A 16 9.94 15.01 7.64
C PRO A 16 9.84 13.72 8.47
N LYS A 17 10.58 13.66 9.57
CA LYS A 17 10.50 12.52 10.50
C LYS A 17 9.08 12.48 11.09
N ALA A 18 8.27 11.55 10.65
CA ALA A 18 6.92 11.34 11.13
C ALA A 18 6.76 9.89 11.61
N SER A 19 5.75 9.64 12.44
CA SER A 19 5.44 8.28 12.86
C SER A 19 4.95 7.44 11.66
N ILE A 20 5.15 6.13 11.71
CA ILE A 20 4.67 5.19 10.68
C ILE A 20 3.17 5.37 10.44
N GLY A 21 2.39 5.59 11.52
CA GLY A 21 0.97 5.87 11.41
C GLY A 21 0.66 7.13 10.60
N ALA A 22 1.44 8.20 10.75
CA ALA A 22 1.26 9.43 9.97
C ALA A 22 1.53 9.20 8.47
N TYR A 23 2.54 8.42 8.12
CA TYR A 23 2.80 8.05 6.72
C TYR A 23 1.69 7.20 6.11
N LEU A 24 1.20 6.19 6.84
CA LEU A 24 0.11 5.35 6.37
C LEU A 24 -1.20 6.13 6.20
N ILE A 25 -1.53 7.05 7.12
CA ILE A 25 -2.67 7.96 6.98
C ILE A 25 -2.49 8.89 5.77
N ALA A 26 -1.30 9.45 5.59
CA ALA A 26 -1.01 10.31 4.43
C ALA A 26 -1.17 9.56 3.11
N ILE A 27 -0.72 8.33 3.01
CA ILE A 27 -0.90 7.47 1.83
C ILE A 27 -2.39 7.16 1.62
N ALA A 28 -3.13 6.80 2.67
CA ALA A 28 -4.56 6.55 2.58
C ALA A 28 -5.33 7.79 2.09
N LEU A 29 -5.01 8.98 2.61
CA LEU A 29 -5.60 10.24 2.16
C LEU A 29 -5.18 10.58 0.73
N ALA A 30 -3.92 10.36 0.35
CA ALA A 30 -3.44 10.62 -1.00
C ALA A 30 -4.14 9.74 -2.05
N ILE A 31 -4.62 8.56 -1.69
CA ILE A 31 -5.41 7.69 -2.55
C ILE A 31 -6.90 8.06 -2.49
N ALA A 32 -7.44 8.32 -1.30
CA ALA A 32 -8.87 8.58 -1.11
C ALA A 32 -9.31 9.93 -1.67
N LEU A 33 -8.51 10.99 -1.52
CA LEU A 33 -8.87 12.34 -1.98
C LEU A 33 -9.08 12.44 -3.50
N PRO A 34 -8.19 11.92 -4.36
CA PRO A 34 -8.42 11.93 -5.80
C PRO A 34 -9.67 11.12 -6.21
N ILE A 35 -9.94 10.00 -5.56
CA ILE A 35 -11.12 9.18 -5.82
C ILE A 35 -12.38 9.95 -5.45
N LEU A 36 -12.44 10.58 -4.28
CA LEU A 36 -13.55 11.39 -3.86
C LEU A 36 -13.75 12.61 -4.78
N ALA A 37 -12.67 13.27 -5.19
CA ALA A 37 -12.73 14.38 -6.14
C ALA A 37 -13.26 13.91 -7.51
N PHE A 38 -12.85 12.76 -7.99
CA PHE A 38 -13.34 12.19 -9.25
C PHE A 38 -14.83 11.82 -9.16
N VAL A 39 -15.27 11.21 -8.06
CA VAL A 39 -16.69 10.90 -7.82
C VAL A 39 -17.52 12.20 -7.77
N ALA A 40 -17.05 13.23 -7.06
CA ALA A 40 -17.72 14.51 -7.01
C ALA A 40 -17.85 15.15 -8.42
N LEU A 41 -16.81 15.08 -9.22
CA LEU A 41 -16.80 15.57 -10.60
C LEU A 41 -17.80 14.81 -11.48
N LEU A 42 -17.83 13.47 -11.37
CA LEU A 42 -18.82 12.65 -12.08
C LEU A 42 -20.26 12.99 -11.69
N LEU A 43 -20.51 13.25 -10.42
CA LEU A 43 -21.83 13.63 -9.94
C LEU A 43 -22.29 14.99 -10.49
N VAL A 44 -21.40 15.99 -10.52
CA VAL A 44 -21.67 17.28 -11.15
C VAL A 44 -21.96 17.12 -12.65
N GLN A 45 -21.21 16.26 -13.32
CA GLN A 45 -21.43 15.98 -14.74
C GLN A 45 -22.77 15.26 -14.97
N LEU A 46 -23.13 14.31 -14.12
CA LEU A 46 -24.43 13.62 -14.16
C LEU A 46 -25.58 14.61 -13.96
N GLU A 47 -25.47 15.53 -12.96
CA GLU A 47 -26.49 16.57 -12.73
C GLU A 47 -26.69 17.47 -13.95
N ASN A 48 -25.60 17.89 -14.60
CA ASN A 48 -25.70 18.69 -15.81
C ASN A 48 -26.34 17.93 -16.98
N ASN A 49 -25.98 16.67 -17.18
CA ASN A 49 -26.58 15.82 -18.21
C ASN A 49 -28.08 15.61 -17.97
N GLU A 50 -28.50 15.37 -16.74
CA GLU A 50 -29.91 15.22 -16.37
C GLU A 50 -30.71 16.51 -16.60
N ARG A 51 -30.13 17.69 -16.28
CA ARG A 51 -30.75 18.98 -16.58
C ARG A 51 -30.93 19.20 -18.07
N ASP A 52 -29.96 18.83 -18.89
CA ASP A 52 -30.06 19.01 -20.34
C ASP A 52 -31.01 17.97 -20.96
N ALA A 53 -31.06 16.75 -20.47
CA ALA A 53 -32.06 15.77 -20.83
C ALA A 53 -33.50 16.27 -20.50
N LEU A 54 -33.69 16.78 -19.28
CA LEU A 54 -35.00 17.35 -18.87
C LEU A 54 -35.48 18.47 -19.80
N LYS A 55 -34.57 19.36 -20.22
CA LYS A 55 -34.90 20.41 -21.20
C LYS A 55 -35.32 19.80 -22.53
N GLY A 56 -34.61 18.78 -23.01
CA GLY A 56 -34.93 18.05 -24.23
C GLY A 56 -36.31 17.39 -24.16
N ASP A 57 -36.59 16.68 -23.08
CA ASP A 57 -37.86 15.99 -22.84
C ASP A 57 -39.01 16.99 -22.78
N THR A 58 -38.82 18.12 -22.09
CA THR A 58 -39.85 19.16 -22.00
C THR A 58 -40.22 19.76 -23.36
N VAL A 59 -39.24 19.91 -24.25
CA VAL A 59 -39.51 20.36 -25.64
C VAL A 59 -40.25 19.25 -26.42
N GLN A 60 -39.88 18.01 -26.24
CA GLN A 60 -40.56 16.86 -26.92
C GLN A 60 -42.02 16.76 -26.47
N ASP A 61 -42.34 16.95 -25.18
CA ASP A 61 -43.68 16.96 -24.66
C ASP A 61 -44.51 18.14 -25.24
N ALA A 62 -43.90 19.34 -25.31
CA ALA A 62 -44.56 20.46 -25.98
C ALA A 62 -44.83 20.22 -27.48
N GLN A 63 -43.90 19.56 -28.18
CA GLN A 63 -44.07 19.15 -29.58
C GLN A 63 -45.12 18.04 -29.73
N ALA A 64 -45.21 17.10 -28.79
CA ALA A 64 -46.23 16.05 -28.79
C ALA A 64 -47.63 16.70 -28.65
N LEU A 65 -47.77 17.57 -27.65
CA LEU A 65 -49.00 18.33 -27.47
C LEU A 65 -49.34 19.18 -28.69
N SER A 66 -48.35 19.86 -29.28
CA SER A 66 -48.52 20.65 -30.51
C SER A 66 -49.10 19.81 -31.64
N ARG A 67 -48.61 18.56 -31.85
CA ARG A 67 -49.13 17.64 -32.90
C ARG A 67 -50.55 17.19 -32.64
N VAL A 68 -50.91 16.93 -31.38
CA VAL A 68 -52.30 16.55 -31.03
C VAL A 68 -53.24 17.69 -31.32
N ILE A 69 -52.90 18.92 -30.93
CA ILE A 69 -53.73 20.09 -31.20
C ILE A 69 -53.76 20.42 -32.70
N ASP A 70 -52.65 20.32 -33.40
CA ASP A 70 -52.62 20.49 -34.87
C ASP A 70 -53.60 19.53 -35.56
N ARG A 71 -53.59 18.25 -35.16
CA ARG A 71 -54.52 17.24 -35.71
C ARG A 71 -55.97 17.67 -35.45
N GLN A 72 -56.34 18.10 -34.27
CA GLN A 72 -57.68 18.55 -33.94
C GLN A 72 -58.11 19.72 -34.83
N LEU A 73 -57.23 20.72 -35.00
CA LEU A 73 -57.53 21.88 -35.86
C LEU A 73 -57.60 21.50 -37.34
N GLN A 74 -56.77 20.56 -37.83
CA GLN A 74 -56.81 20.04 -39.17
C GLN A 74 -58.11 19.24 -39.44
N ASP A 75 -58.58 18.47 -38.46
CA ASP A 75 -59.85 17.72 -38.58
C ASP A 75 -61.05 18.72 -38.69
N MET A 76 -61.02 19.79 -37.91
CA MET A 76 -62.03 20.90 -38.04
C MET A 76 -61.95 21.56 -39.42
N ALA A 77 -60.72 21.84 -39.91
CA ALA A 77 -60.51 22.44 -41.22
C ALA A 77 -60.97 21.51 -42.37
N THR A 78 -60.69 20.22 -42.23
CA THR A 78 -61.16 19.21 -43.22
C THR A 78 -62.66 19.12 -43.23
N THR A 79 -63.31 19.10 -42.08
CA THR A 79 -64.77 19.19 -41.92
C THR A 79 -65.32 20.41 -42.62
N LEU A 80 -64.72 21.60 -42.43
CA LEU A 80 -65.13 22.84 -43.11
C LEU A 80 -65.02 22.74 -44.64
N ARG A 81 -63.93 22.18 -45.17
CA ARG A 81 -63.76 22.00 -46.61
C ARG A 81 -64.81 21.08 -47.17
N LEU A 82 -65.12 19.96 -46.50
CA LEU A 82 -66.19 19.07 -46.90
C LEU A 82 -67.58 19.74 -46.86
N LEU A 83 -67.87 20.49 -45.84
CA LEU A 83 -69.11 21.20 -45.70
C LEU A 83 -69.26 22.37 -46.69
N SER A 84 -68.17 23.06 -47.02
CA SER A 84 -68.17 24.19 -47.96
C SER A 84 -68.52 23.77 -49.41
N SER A 85 -68.22 22.53 -49.79
CA SER A 85 -68.52 21.96 -51.10
C SER A 85 -69.93 21.39 -51.16
N SER A 86 -70.79 21.59 -50.19
CA SER A 86 -72.13 20.98 -50.19
C SER A 86 -73.09 21.73 -51.11
N PRO A 87 -73.86 21.00 -51.94
CA PRO A 87 -74.81 21.62 -52.89
C PRO A 87 -75.90 22.49 -52.22
N GLU A 88 -76.17 22.22 -50.96
CA GLU A 88 -77.17 22.98 -50.19
C GLU A 88 -76.71 24.45 -49.95
N LEU A 89 -75.46 24.66 -49.77
CA LEU A 89 -74.87 26.01 -49.63
C LEU A 89 -74.91 26.78 -50.96
N GLU A 90 -74.65 26.09 -52.11
CA GLU A 90 -74.75 26.70 -53.41
C GLU A 90 -76.21 27.10 -53.77
N ARG A 91 -77.18 26.29 -53.32
CA ARG A 91 -78.62 26.53 -53.55
C ARG A 91 -79.24 27.39 -52.50
N ASN A 92 -78.50 27.87 -51.52
CA ASN A 92 -78.96 28.62 -50.35
C ASN A 92 -80.07 27.88 -49.55
N ASP A 93 -79.98 26.50 -49.53
CA ASP A 93 -80.93 25.67 -48.76
C ASP A 93 -80.34 25.39 -47.37
N ILE A 94 -80.49 26.42 -46.54
CA ILE A 94 -79.96 26.43 -45.15
C ILE A 94 -80.68 25.38 -44.29
N ALA A 95 -81.95 25.07 -44.57
CA ALA A 95 -82.73 24.14 -43.77
C ALA A 95 -82.21 22.69 -43.90
N THR A 96 -82.00 22.24 -45.14
CA THR A 96 -81.43 20.87 -45.41
C THR A 96 -80.00 20.77 -44.95
N PHE A 97 -79.22 21.82 -45.16
CA PHE A 97 -77.81 21.88 -44.61
C PHE A 97 -77.80 21.78 -43.09
N PHE A 98 -78.69 22.50 -42.37
CA PHE A 98 -78.81 22.38 -40.92
C PHE A 98 -79.12 20.97 -40.48
N ALA A 99 -80.18 20.36 -41.00
CA ALA A 99 -80.62 19.03 -40.61
C ALA A 99 -79.49 17.96 -40.78
N ARG A 100 -78.73 18.08 -41.86
CA ARG A 100 -77.61 17.19 -42.11
C ARG A 100 -76.40 17.36 -41.16
N THR A 101 -76.07 18.59 -40.89
CA THR A 101 -74.87 18.94 -40.07
C THR A 101 -75.14 18.83 -38.57
N GLU A 102 -76.34 19.14 -38.06
CA GLU A 102 -76.68 19.07 -36.66
C GLU A 102 -76.48 17.66 -36.09
N THR A 103 -77.05 16.66 -36.79
CA THR A 103 -77.04 15.29 -36.29
C THR A 103 -75.62 14.68 -36.23
N VAL A 104 -74.79 14.96 -37.23
CA VAL A 104 -73.44 14.35 -37.33
C VAL A 104 -72.44 15.02 -36.40
N LEU A 105 -72.39 16.36 -36.39
CA LEU A 105 -71.33 17.09 -35.70
C LEU A 105 -71.60 17.30 -34.22
N ARG A 106 -72.84 17.20 -33.77
CA ARG A 106 -73.21 17.36 -32.36
C ARG A 106 -72.64 16.26 -31.46
N THR A 107 -72.44 15.08 -32.00
CA THR A 107 -71.82 13.95 -31.31
C THR A 107 -70.39 14.27 -30.90
N ASP A 108 -69.67 15.05 -31.70
CA ASP A 108 -68.27 15.42 -31.46
C ASP A 108 -68.12 16.78 -30.77
N SER A 109 -69.22 17.33 -30.21
CA SER A 109 -69.27 18.67 -29.59
C SER A 109 -68.82 19.81 -30.52
N LEU A 110 -69.02 19.63 -31.82
CA LEU A 110 -68.71 20.59 -32.87
C LEU A 110 -69.98 21.31 -33.31
N PHE A 111 -69.92 22.59 -33.53
CA PHE A 111 -71.02 23.39 -33.96
C PHE A 111 -70.66 24.21 -35.20
N VAL A 112 -71.55 24.21 -36.19
CA VAL A 112 -71.35 24.94 -37.43
C VAL A 112 -72.04 26.31 -37.37
N LEU A 113 -71.28 27.35 -37.76
CA LEU A 113 -71.76 28.69 -37.93
C LEU A 113 -71.66 29.09 -39.39
N LEU A 114 -72.69 29.69 -39.91
CA LEU A 114 -72.72 30.38 -41.22
C LEU A 114 -72.85 31.86 -40.98
N MET A 115 -71.96 32.70 -41.51
CA MET A 115 -71.82 34.09 -41.20
C MET A 115 -71.83 34.96 -42.44
N GLU A 116 -72.47 36.10 -42.32
CA GLU A 116 -72.40 37.21 -43.30
C GLU A 116 -71.10 38.02 -43.07
N LYS A 117 -70.73 38.90 -43.99
CA LYS A 117 -69.56 39.78 -43.91
C LYS A 117 -69.52 40.68 -42.72
N ASP A 118 -70.69 41.10 -42.23
CA ASP A 118 -70.86 41.98 -41.07
C ASP A 118 -70.91 41.21 -39.76
N GLY A 119 -70.73 39.85 -39.81
CA GLY A 119 -70.74 38.97 -38.67
C GLY A 119 -72.15 38.50 -38.22
N GLN A 120 -73.22 38.84 -38.95
CA GLN A 120 -74.53 38.31 -38.68
C GLN A 120 -74.58 36.82 -38.91
N LEU A 121 -75.07 36.08 -37.91
CA LEU A 121 -75.22 34.65 -38.00
C LEU A 121 -76.49 34.31 -38.79
N ARG A 122 -76.35 33.49 -39.84
CA ARG A 122 -77.42 32.89 -40.60
C ARG A 122 -77.80 31.52 -40.11
N LEU A 123 -76.79 30.78 -39.62
CA LEU A 123 -76.95 29.45 -39.07
C LEU A 123 -76.08 29.31 -37.81
N ASN A 124 -76.56 28.57 -36.82
CA ASN A 124 -75.83 28.11 -35.67
C ASN A 124 -76.44 26.76 -35.24
N THR A 125 -75.78 25.67 -35.47
CA THR A 125 -76.26 24.28 -35.18
C THR A 125 -76.42 24.03 -33.68
N ARG A 126 -75.91 24.91 -32.81
CA ARG A 126 -76.15 24.84 -31.35
C ARG A 126 -77.60 25.17 -30.97
N TRP A 127 -78.32 25.89 -31.83
CA TRP A 127 -79.68 26.33 -31.60
C TRP A 127 -80.64 25.81 -32.66
N PRO A 128 -81.86 25.48 -32.32
CA PRO A 128 -82.86 25.07 -33.29
C PRO A 128 -83.02 26.05 -34.43
N LEU A 129 -83.31 25.61 -35.62
CA LEU A 129 -83.54 26.44 -36.78
C LEU A 129 -84.73 27.35 -36.57
N GLY A 130 -84.63 28.61 -37.05
CA GLY A 130 -85.71 29.64 -36.94
C GLY A 130 -85.62 30.50 -35.67
N LYS A 131 -84.73 30.24 -34.76
CA LYS A 131 -84.47 31.10 -33.62
C LYS A 131 -83.69 32.36 -34.05
N PRO A 132 -83.99 33.55 -33.57
CA PRO A 132 -83.22 34.76 -33.86
C PRO A 132 -81.73 34.56 -33.45
N LEU A 133 -80.82 34.73 -34.40
CA LEU A 133 -79.40 34.66 -34.19
C LEU A 133 -78.84 36.08 -34.19
N GLY A 134 -77.96 36.36 -33.23
CA GLY A 134 -77.21 37.61 -33.16
C GLY A 134 -75.96 37.59 -34.07
N LYS A 135 -75.05 38.53 -33.77
CA LYS A 135 -73.73 38.55 -34.42
C LYS A 135 -72.77 37.65 -33.73
N THR A 136 -71.74 37.20 -34.49
CA THR A 136 -70.63 36.46 -33.93
C THR A 136 -69.95 37.24 -32.79
N GLY A 137 -69.48 36.51 -31.74
CA GLY A 137 -68.71 37.11 -30.63
C GLY A 137 -67.27 37.49 -31.02
N ASN A 138 -66.79 37.06 -32.20
CA ASN A 138 -65.43 37.37 -32.66
C ASN A 138 -65.44 37.82 -34.13
N ILE A 139 -65.81 39.11 -34.33
CA ILE A 139 -65.85 39.78 -35.65
C ILE A 139 -64.41 39.91 -36.18
N ALA A 140 -63.41 40.13 -35.34
CA ALA A 140 -62.02 40.28 -35.73
C ALA A 140 -61.47 39.03 -36.41
N ALA A 141 -61.77 37.82 -35.88
CA ALA A 141 -61.38 36.57 -36.50
C ALA A 141 -62.05 36.31 -37.84
N LEU A 142 -63.36 36.66 -37.97
CA LEU A 142 -64.03 36.57 -39.22
C LEU A 142 -63.39 37.48 -40.29
N GLN A 143 -63.11 38.74 -39.94
CA GLN A 143 -62.48 39.70 -40.86
C GLN A 143 -61.06 39.25 -41.24
N SER A 144 -60.28 38.68 -40.30
CA SER A 144 -58.95 38.12 -40.57
C SER A 144 -59.05 37.04 -41.62
N ALA A 145 -59.96 36.06 -41.45
CA ALA A 145 -60.15 34.96 -42.40
C ALA A 145 -60.61 35.46 -43.77
N LEU A 146 -61.59 36.44 -43.82
CA LEU A 146 -62.05 37.02 -45.08
C LEU A 146 -60.93 37.77 -45.82
N ASN A 147 -60.07 38.50 -45.11
CA ASN A 147 -58.97 39.28 -45.69
C ASN A 147 -57.81 38.38 -46.17
N SER A 148 -57.52 37.32 -45.44
CA SER A 148 -56.46 36.38 -45.83
C SER A 148 -56.87 35.39 -46.95
N GLY A 149 -58.17 35.18 -47.13
CA GLY A 149 -58.71 34.17 -48.03
C GLY A 149 -58.37 32.74 -47.63
N ARG A 150 -57.89 32.49 -46.38
CA ARG A 150 -57.42 31.20 -45.88
C ARG A 150 -58.22 30.74 -44.68
N ILE A 151 -58.12 29.43 -44.43
CA ILE A 151 -58.67 28.88 -43.18
C ILE A 151 -57.80 29.38 -42.01
N GLU A 152 -58.47 29.97 -40.99
CA GLU A 152 -57.79 30.45 -39.81
C GLU A 152 -58.45 29.95 -38.52
N ALA A 153 -57.65 29.67 -37.50
CA ALA A 153 -58.13 29.49 -36.13
C ALA A 153 -58.25 30.84 -35.43
N SER A 154 -59.35 31.04 -34.71
CA SER A 154 -59.59 32.25 -33.96
C SER A 154 -58.79 32.25 -32.64
N ASP A 155 -58.64 33.44 -32.03
CA ASP A 155 -58.36 33.52 -30.61
C ASP A 155 -59.53 32.95 -29.81
N VAL A 156 -59.26 32.52 -28.56
CA VAL A 156 -60.32 32.11 -27.63
C VAL A 156 -61.21 33.31 -27.27
N PHE A 157 -62.52 33.10 -27.29
CA PHE A 157 -63.47 34.17 -26.99
C PHE A 157 -64.76 33.62 -26.34
N ILE A 158 -65.56 34.53 -25.69
CA ILE A 158 -66.83 34.11 -25.15
C ILE A 158 -67.85 34.07 -26.27
N GLY A 159 -68.34 32.86 -26.58
CA GLY A 159 -69.39 32.69 -27.59
C GLY A 159 -70.66 33.39 -27.18
N SER A 160 -71.20 34.30 -28.05
CA SER A 160 -72.43 35.06 -27.77
C SER A 160 -73.61 34.13 -27.50
N THR A 161 -73.66 32.98 -28.16
CA THR A 161 -74.74 31.98 -28.02
C THR A 161 -74.39 30.94 -26.94
N ALA A 162 -73.14 30.53 -26.89
CA ALA A 162 -72.65 29.47 -25.99
C ALA A 162 -72.56 29.94 -24.54
N ARG A 163 -72.26 31.23 -24.31
CA ARG A 163 -71.96 31.87 -23.03
C ARG A 163 -70.82 31.14 -22.29
N ARG A 164 -69.93 30.54 -23.08
CA ARG A 164 -68.76 29.82 -22.65
C ARG A 164 -67.54 30.21 -23.50
N TRP A 165 -66.36 29.94 -23.03
CA TRP A 165 -65.12 30.07 -23.81
C TRP A 165 -65.15 29.10 -24.96
N VAL A 166 -65.00 29.59 -26.19
CA VAL A 166 -64.99 28.84 -27.43
C VAL A 166 -63.87 29.32 -28.32
N TYR A 167 -63.48 28.48 -29.24
CA TYR A 167 -62.65 28.82 -30.39
C TYR A 167 -63.28 28.30 -31.65
N ASN A 168 -62.96 28.87 -32.78
CA ASN A 168 -63.44 28.38 -34.04
C ASN A 168 -62.34 28.31 -35.10
N VAL A 169 -62.54 27.45 -36.09
CA VAL A 169 -61.81 27.45 -37.33
C VAL A 169 -62.77 27.99 -38.38
N THR A 170 -62.36 29.02 -39.13
CA THR A 170 -63.19 29.76 -40.08
C THR A 170 -62.65 29.60 -41.48
N LEU A 171 -63.51 29.25 -42.42
CA LEU A 171 -63.25 29.16 -43.84
C LEU A 171 -64.06 30.23 -44.59
N PRO A 172 -63.42 31.18 -45.31
CA PRO A 172 -64.12 32.12 -46.20
C PRO A 172 -64.80 31.34 -47.34
N LEU A 173 -66.01 31.74 -47.66
CA LEU A 173 -66.76 31.18 -48.80
C LEU A 173 -66.71 32.19 -49.95
N GLU A 174 -66.02 31.78 -51.02
CA GLU A 174 -65.99 32.61 -52.23
C GLU A 174 -67.25 32.45 -53.02
N HIS A 175 -67.94 33.59 -53.27
CA HIS A 175 -69.16 33.68 -54.11
C HIS A 175 -70.35 32.80 -53.65
N SER A 176 -70.47 32.44 -52.40
CA SER A 176 -71.58 31.64 -51.88
C SER A 176 -72.80 32.51 -51.60
N PRO A 177 -73.96 32.16 -52.11
CA PRO A 177 -75.20 32.91 -51.79
C PRO A 177 -75.69 32.65 -50.37
N ALA A 178 -75.21 31.63 -49.73
CA ALA A 178 -75.59 31.24 -48.38
C ALA A 178 -74.92 32.08 -47.27
N GLY A 179 -73.78 32.70 -47.56
CA GLY A 179 -73.02 33.48 -46.58
C GLY A 179 -71.61 33.76 -46.98
N ALA A 180 -70.85 34.56 -46.21
CA ALA A 180 -69.48 34.95 -46.47
C ALA A 180 -68.46 34.04 -45.86
N ALA A 181 -68.74 33.34 -44.77
CA ALA A 181 -67.82 32.40 -44.12
C ALA A 181 -68.58 31.30 -43.38
N LEU A 182 -67.98 30.11 -43.40
CA LEU A 182 -68.37 28.95 -42.61
C LEU A 182 -67.38 28.78 -41.48
N ALA A 183 -67.84 28.49 -40.29
CA ALA A 183 -66.96 28.20 -39.16
C ALA A 183 -67.44 26.95 -38.42
N VAL A 184 -66.47 26.14 -37.95
CA VAL A 184 -66.69 25.09 -36.96
C VAL A 184 -66.19 25.59 -35.65
N THR A 185 -67.04 25.57 -34.64
CA THR A 185 -66.78 26.05 -33.29
C THR A 185 -66.78 24.91 -32.30
N GLN A 186 -65.85 24.92 -31.35
CA GLN A 186 -65.77 23.96 -30.27
C GLN A 186 -65.63 24.68 -28.93
N ASP A 187 -66.18 24.09 -27.87
CA ASP A 187 -65.98 24.59 -26.52
C ASP A 187 -64.54 24.37 -26.08
N ALA A 188 -63.93 25.36 -25.40
CA ALA A 188 -62.54 25.28 -24.92
C ALA A 188 -62.33 24.12 -23.93
N ASP A 189 -63.38 23.78 -23.16
CA ASP A 189 -63.34 22.66 -22.21
C ASP A 189 -63.10 21.30 -22.89
N GLU A 190 -63.54 21.12 -24.17
CA GLU A 190 -63.28 19.89 -24.92
C GLU A 190 -61.80 19.77 -25.30
N LEU A 191 -61.17 20.89 -25.66
CA LEU A 191 -59.73 20.91 -25.94
C LEU A 191 -58.92 20.65 -24.66
N ALA A 192 -59.41 21.14 -23.51
CA ALA A 192 -58.76 20.89 -22.21
C ALA A 192 -58.72 19.42 -21.83
N LYS A 193 -59.72 18.62 -22.26
CA LYS A 193 -59.71 17.15 -22.10
C LYS A 193 -58.54 16.53 -22.84
N LEU A 194 -58.21 16.99 -24.04
CA LEU A 194 -57.08 16.49 -24.81
C LEU A 194 -55.75 16.82 -24.15
N VAL A 195 -55.64 18.06 -23.62
CA VAL A 195 -54.44 18.47 -22.88
C VAL A 195 -54.23 17.67 -21.60
N THR A 196 -55.30 17.26 -20.90
CA THR A 196 -55.23 16.45 -19.69
C THR A 196 -55.02 14.96 -19.95
N THR A 197 -55.36 14.47 -21.17
CA THR A 197 -55.20 13.05 -21.58
C THR A 197 -53.74 12.72 -21.92
N GLU A 198 -52.95 13.71 -22.31
CA GLU A 198 -51.50 13.53 -22.49
C GLU A 198 -50.87 13.22 -21.15
N ALA A 199 -50.00 12.21 -21.11
CA ALA A 199 -49.36 11.73 -19.90
C ALA A 199 -48.27 12.70 -19.42
N LEU A 200 -48.70 13.77 -18.79
CA LEU A 200 -47.76 14.69 -18.16
C LEU A 200 -47.15 14.08 -16.90
N PRO A 201 -45.88 14.31 -16.63
CA PRO A 201 -45.27 13.89 -15.38
C PRO A 201 -45.99 14.48 -14.16
N PRO A 202 -46.01 13.81 -13.02
CA PRO A 202 -46.64 14.32 -11.81
C PRO A 202 -46.13 15.72 -11.44
N GLY A 203 -47.07 16.68 -11.22
CA GLY A 203 -46.76 18.06 -10.90
C GLY A 203 -46.45 18.96 -12.10
N TRP A 204 -46.56 18.44 -13.32
CA TRP A 204 -46.42 19.21 -14.55
C TRP A 204 -47.73 19.75 -15.07
N SER A 205 -47.66 20.87 -15.72
CA SER A 205 -48.81 21.55 -16.34
C SER A 205 -48.55 21.79 -17.82
N ALA A 206 -49.63 21.84 -18.58
CA ALA A 206 -49.58 22.20 -19.99
C ALA A 206 -50.68 23.19 -20.34
N ALA A 207 -50.46 24.00 -21.35
CA ALA A 207 -51.47 24.87 -21.91
C ALA A 207 -51.31 25.06 -23.42
N VAL A 208 -52.42 25.37 -24.07
CA VAL A 208 -52.48 25.81 -25.45
C VAL A 208 -52.76 27.29 -25.46
N LEU A 209 -51.95 28.06 -26.14
CA LEU A 209 -52.05 29.52 -26.23
C LEU A 209 -52.47 29.90 -27.66
N ASP A 210 -53.39 30.85 -27.79
CA ASP A 210 -53.74 31.45 -29.05
C ASP A 210 -52.67 32.44 -29.56
N LYS A 211 -52.90 33.07 -30.70
CA LYS A 211 -51.94 34.02 -31.29
C LYS A 211 -51.72 35.26 -30.47
N SER A 212 -52.70 35.63 -29.64
CA SER A 212 -52.66 36.80 -28.71
C SER A 212 -52.07 36.44 -27.35
N GLY A 213 -51.74 35.14 -27.09
CA GLY A 213 -51.17 34.64 -25.86
C GLY A 213 -52.17 34.39 -24.73
N HIS A 214 -53.46 34.25 -25.07
CA HIS A 214 -54.45 33.81 -24.11
C HIS A 214 -54.54 32.28 -24.08
N VAL A 215 -54.86 31.75 -22.93
CA VAL A 215 -55.03 30.30 -22.73
C VAL A 215 -56.31 29.85 -23.41
N VAL A 216 -56.19 28.95 -24.37
CA VAL A 216 -57.33 28.26 -25.00
C VAL A 216 -57.75 27.08 -24.14
N ALA A 217 -56.79 26.29 -23.71
CA ALA A 217 -57.01 25.14 -22.87
C ALA A 217 -55.77 24.92 -21.94
N ALA A 218 -56.01 24.39 -20.77
CA ALA A 218 -54.93 24.04 -19.84
C ALA A 218 -55.23 22.71 -19.14
N GLY A 219 -54.15 22.02 -18.71
CA GLY A 219 -54.18 20.75 -17.98
C GLY A 219 -53.08 20.65 -16.96
N GLY A 220 -53.23 19.73 -16.00
CA GLY A 220 -52.31 19.57 -14.88
C GLY A 220 -52.66 20.47 -13.68
N PRO A 221 -51.79 20.59 -12.67
CA PRO A 221 -52.01 21.34 -11.45
C PRO A 221 -51.81 22.86 -11.67
N THR A 222 -52.56 23.42 -12.63
CA THR A 222 -52.53 24.86 -12.95
C THR A 222 -53.85 25.53 -12.61
N THR A 223 -53.82 26.81 -12.28
CA THR A 223 -55.01 27.65 -12.07
C THR A 223 -55.46 28.39 -13.32
N LEU A 224 -54.73 28.20 -14.44
CA LEU A 224 -55.07 28.88 -15.69
C LEU A 224 -56.37 28.34 -16.27
N ALA A 225 -57.25 29.24 -16.63
CA ALA A 225 -58.53 28.95 -17.26
C ALA A 225 -58.58 29.51 -18.70
N PRO A 226 -59.43 28.97 -19.57
CA PRO A 226 -59.64 29.55 -20.89
C PRO A 226 -59.91 31.05 -20.82
N GLY A 227 -59.24 31.82 -21.66
CA GLY A 227 -59.32 33.26 -21.72
C GLY A 227 -58.34 34.00 -20.83
N ASP A 228 -57.67 33.33 -19.90
CA ASP A 228 -56.62 33.97 -19.09
C ASP A 228 -55.43 34.35 -19.96
N ALA A 229 -54.83 35.51 -19.66
CA ALA A 229 -53.59 35.90 -20.31
C ALA A 229 -52.44 35.09 -19.73
N PHE A 230 -51.66 34.41 -20.58
CA PHE A 230 -50.44 33.74 -20.16
C PHE A 230 -49.38 34.77 -19.70
N ASN A 231 -48.39 34.35 -18.94
CA ASN A 231 -47.40 35.25 -18.35
C ASN A 231 -46.72 36.14 -19.40
N LYS A 232 -46.95 37.45 -19.28
CA LYS A 232 -46.47 38.48 -20.22
C LYS A 232 -44.96 38.59 -20.30
N ASN A 233 -44.24 38.14 -19.29
CA ASN A 233 -42.77 38.15 -19.29
C ASN A 233 -42.19 36.94 -20.04
N ILE A 234 -42.98 35.89 -20.24
CA ILE A 234 -42.54 34.65 -20.92
C ILE A 234 -42.82 34.73 -22.43
N LEU A 235 -44.01 35.19 -22.80
CA LEU A 235 -44.51 35.20 -24.19
C LEU A 235 -43.53 35.79 -25.23
N PRO A 236 -42.87 36.96 -24.96
CA PRO A 236 -41.95 37.56 -25.93
C PRO A 236 -40.72 36.71 -26.23
N ASN A 237 -40.41 35.78 -25.32
CA ASN A 237 -39.23 34.90 -25.45
C ASN A 237 -39.51 33.59 -26.20
N LEU A 238 -40.78 33.29 -26.49
CA LEU A 238 -41.21 32.09 -27.23
C LEU A 238 -41.17 32.36 -28.75
N ILE A 239 -40.00 32.68 -29.30
CA ILE A 239 -39.84 33.15 -30.70
C ILE A 239 -39.67 31.99 -31.68
N ALA A 240 -38.87 31.01 -31.31
CA ALA A 240 -38.57 29.88 -32.19
C ALA A 240 -39.77 28.96 -32.40
N SER A 241 -39.70 28.09 -33.39
CA SER A 241 -40.73 27.07 -33.64
C SER A 241 -40.90 26.09 -32.47
N SER A 242 -39.83 25.82 -31.74
CA SER A 242 -39.84 25.10 -30.48
C SER A 242 -38.59 25.46 -29.67
N GLY A 243 -38.64 25.30 -28.36
CA GLY A 243 -37.51 25.61 -27.49
C GLY A 243 -37.86 25.51 -26.01
N VAL A 244 -36.86 25.83 -25.18
CA VAL A 244 -36.97 25.90 -23.74
C VAL A 244 -36.86 27.34 -23.27
N TYR A 245 -37.68 27.72 -22.31
CA TYR A 245 -37.54 28.92 -21.54
C TYR A 245 -37.25 28.59 -20.08
N GLN A 246 -36.17 29.17 -19.54
CA GLN A 246 -35.78 29.04 -18.15
C GLN A 246 -35.28 30.40 -17.66
N ASP A 247 -35.94 30.93 -16.69
CA ASP A 247 -35.55 32.19 -16.01
C ASP A 247 -36.03 32.09 -14.56
N ASP A 248 -35.10 31.92 -13.64
CA ASP A 248 -35.39 31.74 -12.21
C ASP A 248 -36.08 32.95 -11.57
N LYS A 249 -36.03 34.14 -12.20
CA LYS A 249 -36.74 35.33 -11.73
C LYS A 249 -38.22 35.31 -12.08
N VAL A 250 -38.57 34.67 -13.19
CA VAL A 250 -39.94 34.61 -13.74
C VAL A 250 -40.62 33.29 -13.40
N LEU A 251 -39.83 32.20 -13.45
CA LEU A 251 -40.27 30.84 -13.18
C LEU A 251 -39.28 30.17 -12.19
N PRO A 252 -39.39 30.43 -10.90
CA PRO A 252 -38.44 29.90 -9.93
C PRO A 252 -38.43 28.36 -9.92
N ASN A 253 -37.24 27.76 -10.06
CA ASN A 253 -37.04 26.31 -10.03
C ASN A 253 -37.94 25.52 -10.99
N ALA A 254 -38.35 26.10 -12.12
CA ALA A 254 -39.14 25.43 -13.14
C ALA A 254 -38.54 25.60 -14.53
N VAL A 255 -38.87 24.67 -15.42
CA VAL A 255 -38.53 24.70 -16.83
C VAL A 255 -39.78 24.71 -17.66
N LEU A 256 -39.78 25.45 -18.77
CA LEU A 256 -40.88 25.54 -19.70
C LEU A 256 -40.39 25.18 -21.10
N GLY A 257 -41.00 24.15 -21.69
CA GLY A 257 -40.86 23.82 -23.10
C GLY A 257 -42.02 24.38 -23.90
N TYR A 258 -41.77 24.81 -25.12
CA TYR A 258 -42.79 25.30 -26.00
C TYR A 258 -42.60 24.79 -27.44
N ALA A 259 -43.70 24.67 -28.14
CA ALA A 259 -43.72 24.38 -29.57
C ALA A 259 -44.84 25.15 -30.26
N GLN A 260 -44.57 25.68 -31.46
CA GLN A 260 -45.55 26.33 -32.28
C GLN A 260 -46.43 25.26 -32.99
N ILE A 261 -47.74 25.46 -33.03
CA ILE A 261 -48.68 24.65 -33.75
C ILE A 261 -48.66 25.08 -35.23
N SER A 262 -48.19 24.22 -36.09
CA SER A 262 -47.93 24.55 -37.51
C SER A 262 -49.16 25.07 -38.23
N GLY A 263 -49.03 26.20 -38.89
CA GLY A 263 -50.09 26.78 -39.71
C GLY A 263 -51.18 27.59 -38.95
N TRP A 264 -51.17 27.56 -37.62
CA TRP A 264 -52.25 28.14 -36.85
C TRP A 264 -51.86 29.38 -35.96
N SER A 265 -50.58 29.68 -35.89
CA SER A 265 -49.99 30.70 -35.02
C SER A 265 -50.27 30.49 -33.51
N TRP A 266 -50.78 29.36 -33.13
CA TRP A 266 -50.96 28.95 -31.73
C TRP A 266 -49.67 28.27 -31.20
N LYS A 267 -49.57 28.21 -29.88
CA LYS A 267 -48.42 27.57 -29.21
C LYS A 267 -48.87 26.58 -28.14
N ALA A 268 -48.20 25.46 -28.08
CA ALA A 268 -48.28 24.51 -26.98
C ALA A 268 -47.14 24.82 -26.00
N VAL A 269 -47.43 24.85 -24.72
CA VAL A 269 -46.46 25.07 -23.65
C VAL A 269 -46.65 24.01 -22.58
N VAL A 270 -45.51 23.46 -22.10
CA VAL A 270 -45.46 22.47 -21.03
C VAL A 270 -44.44 22.96 -20.01
N TRP A 271 -44.83 22.99 -18.74
CA TRP A 271 -43.90 23.44 -17.71
C TRP A 271 -44.07 22.64 -16.43
N GLY A 272 -42.97 22.56 -15.65
CA GLY A 272 -43.01 21.91 -14.36
C GLY A 272 -41.75 22.18 -13.52
N PRO A 273 -41.79 21.80 -12.24
CA PRO A 273 -40.69 22.03 -11.33
C PRO A 273 -39.51 21.13 -11.65
N ILE A 274 -38.31 21.69 -11.70
CA ILE A 274 -37.06 20.93 -11.91
C ILE A 274 -36.86 19.91 -10.78
N ALA A 275 -37.24 20.27 -9.55
CA ALA A 275 -37.09 19.41 -8.37
C ALA A 275 -37.90 18.10 -8.45
N SER A 276 -39.02 18.04 -9.13
CA SER A 276 -39.81 16.81 -9.27
C SER A 276 -39.11 15.76 -10.15
N ALA A 277 -38.38 16.22 -11.15
CA ALA A 277 -37.54 15.33 -11.99
C ALA A 277 -36.24 14.95 -11.30
N GLN A 278 -35.72 15.80 -10.39
CA GLN A 278 -34.48 15.57 -9.64
C GLN A 278 -34.64 14.76 -8.33
N ALA A 279 -35.87 14.41 -7.94
CA ALA A 279 -36.09 13.69 -6.67
C ALA A 279 -35.35 12.37 -6.57
N SER A 280 -35.17 11.65 -7.68
CA SER A 280 -34.37 10.41 -7.76
C SER A 280 -32.87 10.67 -7.57
N LEU A 281 -32.36 11.80 -8.06
CA LEU A 281 -30.95 12.20 -7.91
C LEU A 281 -30.59 12.52 -6.46
N MET A 282 -31.48 13.20 -5.72
CA MET A 282 -31.26 13.49 -4.29
C MET A 282 -31.09 12.23 -3.44
N SER A 283 -31.79 11.15 -3.76
CA SER A 283 -31.63 9.88 -3.09
C SER A 283 -30.28 9.25 -3.41
N THR A 284 -29.84 9.31 -4.67
CA THR A 284 -28.54 8.83 -5.13
C THR A 284 -27.39 9.61 -4.49
N TRP A 285 -27.50 10.94 -4.41
CA TRP A 285 -26.54 11.81 -3.73
C TRP A 285 -26.37 11.41 -2.25
N ARG A 286 -27.47 11.24 -1.52
CA ARG A 286 -27.44 10.81 -0.12
C ARG A 286 -26.77 9.46 0.04
N PHE A 287 -27.11 8.49 -0.81
CA PHE A 287 -26.53 7.16 -0.77
C PHE A 287 -25.02 7.18 -1.03
N LEU A 288 -24.56 7.95 -2.01
CA LEU A 288 -23.13 8.10 -2.33
C LEU A 288 -22.36 8.82 -1.22
N ILE A 289 -22.93 9.89 -0.63
CA ILE A 289 -22.29 10.60 0.48
C ILE A 289 -22.17 9.68 1.70
N TYR A 290 -23.26 9.04 2.13
CA TYR A 290 -23.22 8.15 3.30
C TYR A 290 -22.35 6.92 3.04
N GLY A 291 -22.43 6.32 1.86
CA GLY A 291 -21.58 5.21 1.45
C GLY A 291 -20.10 5.61 1.40
N GLY A 292 -19.78 6.73 0.80
CA GLY A 292 -18.41 7.26 0.73
C GLY A 292 -17.82 7.59 2.09
N VAL A 293 -18.58 8.25 2.98
CA VAL A 293 -18.16 8.52 4.36
C VAL A 293 -17.95 7.23 5.14
N THR A 294 -18.85 6.26 5.00
CA THR A 294 -18.72 4.96 5.67
C THR A 294 -17.48 4.21 5.20
N LEU A 295 -17.23 4.15 3.88
CA LEU A 295 -16.03 3.53 3.33
C LEU A 295 -14.75 4.22 3.80
N LEU A 296 -14.75 5.56 3.85
CA LEU A 296 -13.62 6.34 4.35
C LEU A 296 -13.35 6.02 5.83
N LEU A 297 -14.38 5.95 6.66
CA LEU A 297 -14.25 5.59 8.07
C LEU A 297 -13.70 4.16 8.24
N ILE A 298 -14.20 3.20 7.48
CA ILE A 298 -13.69 1.81 7.48
C ILE A 298 -12.21 1.80 7.07
N ALA A 299 -11.84 2.51 6.01
CA ALA A 299 -10.45 2.62 5.56
C ALA A 299 -9.54 3.24 6.62
N LEU A 300 -9.97 4.31 7.29
CA LEU A 300 -9.22 4.95 8.37
C LEU A 300 -9.04 4.02 9.58
N ILE A 301 -10.08 3.27 9.96
CA ILE A 301 -10.01 2.28 11.04
C ILE A 301 -9.03 1.17 10.67
N ALA A 302 -9.09 0.65 9.44
CA ALA A 302 -8.18 -0.39 8.96
C ALA A 302 -6.72 0.10 8.94
N VAL A 303 -6.47 1.31 8.44
CA VAL A 303 -5.14 1.95 8.45
C VAL A 303 -4.65 2.17 9.88
N TYR A 304 -5.52 2.63 10.79
CA TYR A 304 -5.16 2.80 12.20
C TYR A 304 -4.79 1.46 12.87
N ALA A 305 -5.58 0.40 12.63
CA ALA A 305 -5.30 -0.94 13.15
C ALA A 305 -3.96 -1.47 12.65
N LEU A 306 -3.70 -1.35 11.33
CA LEU A 306 -2.44 -1.76 10.71
C LEU A 306 -1.25 -0.94 11.24
N ALA A 307 -1.40 0.38 11.34
CA ALA A 307 -0.37 1.26 11.88
C ALA A 307 -0.03 0.92 13.34
N ARG A 308 -1.05 0.62 14.16
CA ARG A 308 -0.87 0.18 15.54
C ARG A 308 -0.11 -1.14 15.60
N GLN A 309 -0.49 -2.12 14.79
CA GLN A 309 0.15 -3.44 14.73
C GLN A 309 1.64 -3.35 14.34
N VAL A 310 1.97 -2.59 13.29
CA VAL A 310 3.37 -2.38 12.88
C VAL A 310 4.16 -1.64 13.95
N ARG A 311 3.56 -0.63 14.59
CA ARG A 311 4.22 0.14 15.66
C ARG A 311 4.57 -0.74 16.86
N THR A 312 3.64 -1.58 17.34
CA THR A 312 3.90 -2.49 18.47
C THR A 312 5.01 -3.46 18.11
N THR A 313 4.97 -4.07 16.94
CA THR A 313 6.00 -5.00 16.46
C THR A 313 7.40 -4.36 16.44
N ILE A 314 7.51 -3.12 15.95
CA ILE A 314 8.81 -2.41 15.92
C ILE A 314 9.29 -2.06 17.35
N GLN A 315 8.37 -1.70 18.25
CA GLN A 315 8.71 -1.45 19.65
C GLN A 315 9.23 -2.72 20.34
N ASP A 316 8.58 -3.86 20.13
CA ASP A 316 8.99 -5.14 20.69
C ASP A 316 10.41 -5.54 20.21
N ILE A 317 10.73 -5.33 18.92
CA ILE A 317 12.08 -5.55 18.39
C ILE A 317 13.10 -4.58 18.99
N ALA A 318 12.73 -3.30 19.15
CA ALA A 318 13.60 -2.30 19.74
C ALA A 318 13.92 -2.63 21.21
N ASP A 319 12.92 -3.05 21.99
CA ASP A 319 13.09 -3.51 23.37
C ASP A 319 13.97 -4.77 23.45
N MET A 320 13.79 -5.71 22.52
CA MET A 320 14.64 -6.89 22.40
C MET A 320 16.10 -6.52 22.12
N ALA A 321 16.33 -5.57 21.19
CA ALA A 321 17.67 -5.08 20.89
C ALA A 321 18.31 -4.35 22.08
N ASP A 322 17.54 -3.58 22.84
CA ASP A 322 18.01 -2.89 24.04
C ASP A 322 18.39 -3.87 25.17
N ARG A 323 17.60 -4.92 25.38
CA ARG A 323 17.91 -6.01 26.32
C ARG A 323 19.18 -6.77 25.92
N MET A 324 19.33 -7.07 24.61
CA MET A 324 20.57 -7.64 24.08
C MET A 324 21.75 -6.71 24.32
N GLY A 325 21.57 -5.38 24.16
CA GLY A 325 22.60 -4.37 24.46
C GLY A 325 23.06 -4.38 25.92
N ARG A 326 22.19 -4.74 26.85
CA ARG A 326 22.48 -4.93 28.28
C ARG A 326 23.14 -6.27 28.63
N GLY A 327 23.37 -7.12 27.65
CA GLY A 327 23.98 -8.44 27.86
C GLY A 327 22.99 -9.55 28.18
N GLU A 328 21.67 -9.31 28.03
CA GLU A 328 20.68 -10.36 28.25
C GLU A 328 20.61 -11.31 27.05
N ILE A 329 20.42 -12.60 27.29
CA ILE A 329 20.05 -13.56 26.25
C ILE A 329 18.57 -13.36 25.98
N VAL A 330 18.22 -13.03 24.74
CA VAL A 330 16.85 -12.74 24.34
C VAL A 330 16.29 -13.88 23.49
N ALA A 331 15.10 -14.38 23.87
CA ALA A 331 14.37 -15.34 23.04
C ALA A 331 13.71 -14.64 21.85
N PRO A 332 13.56 -15.31 20.70
CA PRO A 332 12.85 -14.74 19.56
C PRO A 332 11.39 -14.55 19.93
N ILE A 333 10.85 -13.37 19.60
CA ILE A 333 9.43 -13.05 19.75
C ILE A 333 8.69 -13.46 18.48
N ASP A 334 7.47 -13.98 18.65
CA ASP A 334 6.58 -14.28 17.52
C ASP A 334 5.69 -13.06 17.28
N THR A 335 5.82 -12.46 16.10
CA THR A 335 5.05 -11.30 15.68
C THR A 335 4.24 -11.63 14.43
N SER A 336 3.23 -10.83 14.15
CA SER A 336 2.38 -10.98 12.96
C SER A 336 3.05 -10.51 11.66
N VAL A 337 4.27 -9.99 11.72
CA VAL A 337 5.03 -9.48 10.57
C VAL A 337 6.21 -10.41 10.31
N ILE A 338 6.24 -11.04 9.13
CA ILE A 338 7.27 -12.04 8.77
C ILE A 338 8.68 -11.47 8.82
N GLU A 339 8.89 -10.27 8.29
CA GLU A 339 10.18 -9.58 8.29
C GLU A 339 10.65 -9.25 9.70
N ALA A 340 9.72 -8.94 10.59
CA ALA A 340 10.01 -8.70 12.00
C ALA A 340 10.46 -9.98 12.72
N ASN A 341 9.84 -11.12 12.42
CA ASN A 341 10.24 -12.42 12.95
C ASN A 341 11.66 -12.80 12.50
N GLN A 342 12.01 -12.52 11.25
CA GLN A 342 13.37 -12.75 10.77
C GLN A 342 14.41 -11.92 11.55
N VAL A 343 14.10 -10.65 11.82
CA VAL A 343 14.97 -9.78 12.64
C VAL A 343 15.04 -10.28 14.08
N ALA A 344 13.92 -10.68 14.68
CA ALA A 344 13.88 -11.21 16.04
C ALA A 344 14.72 -12.49 16.19
N VAL A 345 14.64 -13.42 15.23
CA VAL A 345 15.46 -14.62 15.19
C VAL A 345 16.96 -14.27 15.04
N ALA A 346 17.29 -13.32 14.15
CA ALA A 346 18.68 -12.90 13.97
C ALA A 346 19.25 -12.26 15.25
N LEU A 347 18.49 -11.41 15.95
CA LEU A 347 18.88 -10.81 17.24
C LEU A 347 19.05 -11.88 18.33
N SER A 348 18.14 -12.86 18.40
CA SER A 348 18.23 -13.97 19.34
C SER A 348 19.50 -14.77 19.13
N ASN A 349 19.80 -15.17 17.88
CA ASN A 349 21.00 -15.90 17.54
C ASN A 349 22.27 -15.10 17.90
N ALA A 350 22.30 -13.81 17.55
CA ALA A 350 23.42 -12.93 17.88
C ALA A 350 23.64 -12.78 19.39
N SER A 351 22.56 -12.72 20.20
CA SER A 351 22.65 -12.65 21.67
C SER A 351 23.22 -13.94 22.25
N PHE A 352 22.82 -15.08 21.71
CA PHE A 352 23.33 -16.39 22.12
C PHE A 352 24.82 -16.55 21.77
N ASP A 353 25.19 -16.25 20.51
CA ASP A 353 26.59 -16.36 20.04
C ASP A 353 27.51 -15.44 20.85
N ARG A 354 27.04 -14.26 21.21
CA ARG A 354 27.76 -13.33 22.10
C ARG A 354 27.98 -13.95 23.49
N SER A 355 26.93 -14.50 24.10
CA SER A 355 27.02 -15.14 25.41
C SER A 355 28.03 -16.30 25.41
N VAL A 356 27.94 -17.17 24.40
CA VAL A 356 28.89 -18.29 24.22
C VAL A 356 30.33 -17.80 24.08
N THR A 357 30.51 -16.69 23.36
CA THR A 357 31.84 -16.09 23.16
C THR A 357 32.37 -15.47 24.47
N GLU A 358 31.54 -14.77 25.24
CA GLU A 358 31.89 -14.21 26.55
C GLU A 358 32.28 -15.33 27.54
N ASP A 359 31.49 -16.40 27.62
CA ASP A 359 31.77 -17.56 28.47
C ASP A 359 33.12 -18.22 28.08
N ARG A 360 33.37 -18.36 26.79
CA ARG A 360 34.64 -18.90 26.28
C ARG A 360 35.82 -18.01 26.65
N LEU A 361 35.66 -16.70 26.54
CA LEU A 361 36.70 -15.73 26.97
C LEU A 361 36.97 -15.83 28.49
N HIS A 362 35.91 -15.91 29.28
CA HIS A 362 36.03 -16.09 30.74
C HIS A 362 36.79 -17.40 31.08
N PHE A 363 36.43 -18.48 30.43
CA PHE A 363 37.09 -19.76 30.60
C PHE A 363 38.59 -19.68 30.25
N VAL A 364 38.93 -19.08 29.10
CA VAL A 364 40.33 -18.91 28.66
C VAL A 364 41.11 -18.01 29.64
N MET A 365 40.48 -16.90 30.08
CA MET A 365 41.13 -16.02 31.03
C MET A 365 41.38 -16.69 32.38
N HIS A 366 40.43 -17.49 32.88
CA HIS A 366 40.60 -18.24 34.12
C HIS A 366 41.74 -19.26 34.01
N GLU A 367 41.81 -19.97 32.90
CA GLU A 367 42.87 -20.97 32.61
C GLU A 367 44.24 -20.27 32.51
N LEU A 368 44.34 -19.10 31.85
CA LEU A 368 45.55 -18.30 31.78
C LEU A 368 46.04 -17.87 33.17
N VAL A 369 45.15 -17.37 34.01
CA VAL A 369 45.49 -16.94 35.39
C VAL A 369 46.00 -18.16 36.18
N HIS A 370 45.35 -19.29 36.09
CA HIS A 370 45.78 -20.52 36.78
C HIS A 370 47.17 -20.96 36.33
N ARG A 371 47.43 -20.97 35.03
CA ARG A 371 48.78 -21.35 34.49
C ARG A 371 49.85 -20.34 34.88
N THR A 372 49.55 -19.05 34.83
CA THR A 372 50.50 -18.01 35.27
C THR A 372 50.89 -18.18 36.73
N LYS A 373 49.93 -18.49 37.63
CA LYS A 373 50.20 -18.79 39.01
C LYS A 373 51.16 -19.99 39.17
N ASN A 374 50.95 -21.07 38.39
CA ASN A 374 51.80 -22.24 38.45
C ASN A 374 53.22 -21.94 37.98
N LEU A 375 53.40 -21.16 36.92
CA LEU A 375 54.73 -20.74 36.42
C LEU A 375 55.47 -19.86 37.43
N LEU A 376 54.76 -18.90 38.04
CA LEU A 376 55.34 -18.05 39.09
C LEU A 376 55.77 -18.89 40.30
N ALA A 377 54.96 -19.85 40.72
CA ALA A 377 55.28 -20.74 41.83
C ALA A 377 56.54 -21.56 41.54
N LEU A 378 56.67 -22.09 40.30
CA LEU A 378 57.87 -22.83 39.87
C LEU A 378 59.10 -21.92 39.86
N ALA A 379 59.00 -20.72 39.27
CA ALA A 379 60.11 -19.76 39.27
C ALA A 379 60.54 -19.34 40.70
N GLN A 380 59.59 -19.14 41.60
CA GLN A 380 59.90 -18.85 43.03
C GLN A 380 60.58 -20.04 43.70
N ALA A 381 60.11 -21.25 43.50
CA ALA A 381 60.73 -22.45 44.07
C ALA A 381 62.17 -22.63 43.56
N MET A 382 62.40 -22.45 42.26
CA MET A 382 63.72 -22.48 41.65
C MET A 382 64.65 -21.39 42.24
N THR A 383 64.17 -20.16 42.32
CA THR A 383 64.97 -19.05 42.86
C THR A 383 65.34 -19.26 44.35
N ARG A 384 64.38 -19.73 45.17
CA ARG A 384 64.68 -20.06 46.60
C ARG A 384 65.70 -21.16 46.76
N GLN A 385 65.63 -22.16 45.91
CA GLN A 385 66.57 -23.28 45.97
C GLN A 385 67.98 -22.86 45.54
N LEU A 386 68.08 -22.04 44.46
CA LEU A 386 69.35 -21.45 44.03
C LEU A 386 69.98 -20.59 45.11
N ALA A 387 69.19 -19.78 45.81
CA ALA A 387 69.68 -18.93 46.92
C ALA A 387 70.28 -19.73 48.09
N ARG A 388 69.86 -20.98 48.26
CA ARG A 388 70.41 -21.85 49.34
C ARG A 388 71.71 -22.57 48.93
N GLN A 389 72.04 -22.62 47.65
CA GLN A 389 73.10 -23.43 47.11
C GLN A 389 74.27 -22.66 46.48
N THR A 390 74.19 -21.29 46.55
CA THR A 390 75.17 -20.43 45.87
C THR A 390 75.76 -19.45 46.89
N ASP A 391 77.07 -19.46 47.01
CA ASP A 391 77.86 -18.64 47.96
C ASP A 391 78.23 -17.25 47.42
N SER A 392 77.91 -16.97 46.10
CA SER A 392 78.23 -15.73 45.43
C SER A 392 77.03 -15.13 44.72
N VAL A 393 76.80 -13.83 44.83
CA VAL A 393 75.71 -13.12 44.15
C VAL A 393 75.82 -13.23 42.63
N ASP A 394 77.01 -13.12 42.06
CA ASP A 394 77.24 -13.24 40.59
C ASP A 394 76.92 -14.62 40.06
N THR A 395 77.25 -15.64 40.84
CA THR A 395 76.94 -17.03 40.46
C THR A 395 75.44 -17.32 40.55
N PHE A 396 74.79 -16.76 41.57
CA PHE A 396 73.34 -16.82 41.75
C PHE A 396 72.58 -16.15 40.59
N GLN A 397 72.98 -14.90 40.23
CA GLN A 397 72.32 -14.18 39.13
C GLN A 397 72.42 -14.92 37.81
N ARG A 398 73.60 -15.44 37.45
CA ARG A 398 73.80 -16.23 36.23
C ARG A 398 72.95 -17.50 36.24
N ALA A 399 72.96 -18.23 37.33
CA ALA A 399 72.16 -19.46 37.45
C ALA A 399 70.66 -19.22 37.39
N VAL A 400 70.16 -18.08 37.94
CA VAL A 400 68.74 -17.69 37.79
C VAL A 400 68.40 -17.33 36.33
N ALA A 401 69.28 -16.53 35.67
CA ALA A 401 69.09 -16.15 34.27
C ALA A 401 69.03 -17.34 33.33
N ASP A 402 70.03 -18.26 33.45
CA ASP A 402 70.09 -19.47 32.60
C ASP A 402 68.82 -20.33 32.73
N ARG A 403 68.25 -20.45 33.93
CA ARG A 403 67.07 -21.28 34.18
C ARG A 403 65.78 -20.63 33.76
N LEU A 404 65.67 -19.31 33.97
CA LEU A 404 64.52 -18.55 33.48
C LEU A 404 64.47 -18.59 31.93
N GLU A 405 65.64 -18.55 31.29
CA GLU A 405 65.74 -18.72 29.83
C GLU A 405 65.25 -20.09 29.37
N GLY A 406 65.68 -21.19 30.03
CA GLY A 406 65.17 -22.53 29.76
C GLY A 406 63.68 -22.68 29.93
N LEU A 407 63.11 -22.04 30.98
CA LEU A 407 61.66 -22.01 31.20
C LEU A 407 60.94 -21.18 30.12
N ALA A 408 61.50 -20.02 29.75
CA ALA A 408 60.92 -19.17 28.70
C ALA A 408 60.87 -19.90 27.36
N ARG A 409 61.90 -20.63 26.95
CA ARG A 409 61.90 -21.43 25.73
C ARG A 409 60.81 -22.50 25.74
N SER A 410 60.60 -23.19 26.86
CA SER A 410 59.52 -24.18 26.98
C SER A 410 58.13 -23.53 26.81
N ILE A 411 57.92 -22.31 27.30
CA ILE A 411 56.67 -21.55 27.17
C ILE A 411 56.48 -21.08 25.73
N GLU A 412 57.55 -20.59 25.08
CA GLU A 412 57.50 -20.14 23.67
C GLU A 412 57.09 -21.28 22.73
N VAL A 413 57.65 -22.45 22.92
CA VAL A 413 57.29 -23.65 22.15
C VAL A 413 55.84 -24.04 22.35
N LEU A 414 55.33 -23.96 23.57
CA LEU A 414 53.92 -24.26 23.85
C LEU A 414 52.98 -23.22 23.29
N THR A 415 53.38 -21.96 23.27
CA THR A 415 52.58 -20.87 22.74
C THR A 415 52.48 -20.92 21.20
N SER A 416 53.59 -21.22 20.52
CA SER A 416 53.64 -21.34 19.07
C SER A 416 52.77 -22.48 18.54
N GLU A 417 52.63 -23.57 19.29
CA GLU A 417 51.76 -24.71 18.98
C GLU A 417 50.35 -24.62 19.62
N GLN A 418 49.93 -23.41 19.97
CA GLN A 418 48.61 -23.14 20.56
C GLN A 418 48.24 -24.05 21.75
N TRP A 419 49.22 -24.43 22.56
CA TRP A 419 49.06 -25.34 23.70
C TRP A 419 48.53 -26.74 23.32
N SER A 420 48.59 -27.10 22.02
CA SER A 420 48.05 -28.35 21.53
C SER A 420 48.94 -29.59 21.76
N GLY A 421 50.11 -29.38 22.35
CA GLY A 421 51.16 -30.40 22.56
C GLY A 421 52.27 -30.27 21.52
N VAL A 422 53.46 -30.65 21.89
CA VAL A 422 54.66 -30.55 21.04
C VAL A 422 55.24 -31.92 20.84
N SER A 423 55.75 -32.19 19.63
CA SER A 423 56.51 -33.42 19.32
C SER A 423 57.75 -33.53 20.22
N LEU A 424 58.00 -34.71 20.79
CA LEU A 424 59.16 -34.96 21.65
C LEU A 424 60.45 -34.59 20.92
N ARG A 425 60.57 -34.95 19.66
CA ARG A 425 61.73 -34.61 18.83
C ARG A 425 61.94 -33.09 18.72
N ARG A 426 60.88 -32.37 18.53
CA ARG A 426 60.91 -30.90 18.46
C ARG A 426 61.37 -30.25 19.78
N VAL A 427 60.94 -30.80 20.92
CA VAL A 427 61.38 -30.31 22.26
C VAL A 427 62.90 -30.61 22.42
N ILE A 428 63.38 -31.77 22.04
CA ILE A 428 64.80 -32.10 22.09
C ILE A 428 65.62 -31.12 21.24
N ASP A 429 65.21 -30.94 19.97
CA ASP A 429 65.89 -30.02 19.04
C ASP A 429 66.00 -28.59 19.59
N ILE A 430 64.93 -28.05 20.07
CA ILE A 430 64.89 -26.63 20.56
C ILE A 430 65.72 -26.46 21.81
N HIS A 431 65.67 -27.41 22.76
CA HIS A 431 66.39 -27.25 24.01
C HIS A 431 67.89 -27.55 23.86
N LEU A 432 68.30 -28.38 22.89
CA LEU A 432 69.68 -28.72 22.71
C LEU A 432 70.41 -27.89 21.64
N ALA A 433 69.71 -27.24 20.74
CA ALA A 433 70.28 -26.50 19.60
C ALA A 433 71.37 -25.48 20.02
N THR A 434 71.24 -24.83 21.16
CA THR A 434 72.17 -23.81 21.67
C THR A 434 73.47 -24.44 22.28
N PHE A 435 73.46 -25.69 22.62
CA PHE A 435 74.58 -26.40 23.27
C PHE A 435 75.45 -27.19 22.28
N LEU A 436 74.91 -27.42 21.09
CA LEU A 436 75.59 -28.23 20.06
C LEU A 436 76.46 -27.36 19.16
N GLN A 437 77.67 -27.77 18.86
CA GLN A 437 78.59 -27.13 17.90
C GLN A 437 78.33 -27.59 16.45
N GLY A 438 77.72 -28.78 16.27
CA GLY A 438 77.38 -29.35 14.99
C GLY A 438 76.39 -30.51 15.10
N PRO A 439 75.74 -30.88 14.01
CA PRO A 439 74.69 -31.91 14.01
C PRO A 439 75.21 -33.33 14.35
N GLN A 440 76.52 -33.56 14.21
CA GLN A 440 77.15 -34.85 14.53
C GLN A 440 77.25 -35.13 16.05
N GLN A 441 77.02 -34.10 16.89
CA GLN A 441 77.12 -34.26 18.32
C GLN A 441 75.84 -34.80 18.95
N LEU A 442 74.74 -34.95 18.19
CA LEU A 442 73.42 -35.41 18.69
C LEU A 442 72.87 -36.53 17.80
N ASP A 443 72.57 -37.65 18.38
CA ASP A 443 71.75 -38.73 17.76
C ASP A 443 70.41 -38.80 18.54
N VAL A 444 69.28 -38.81 17.81
CA VAL A 444 67.95 -38.92 18.40
C VAL A 444 67.25 -40.16 17.81
N LEU A 445 67.01 -41.17 18.65
CA LEU A 445 66.44 -42.45 18.26
C LEU A 445 65.13 -42.75 19.00
N GLY A 446 64.11 -43.10 18.26
CA GLY A 446 62.81 -43.46 18.82
C GLY A 446 61.61 -42.98 17.96
N ASN A 447 60.46 -43.59 18.17
CA ASN A 447 59.21 -43.19 17.50
C ASN A 447 58.67 -41.93 18.13
N ASP A 448 58.50 -40.89 17.33
CA ASP A 448 58.00 -39.56 17.78
C ASP A 448 56.56 -39.61 18.26
N PHE A 449 56.23 -38.80 19.25
CA PHE A 449 54.89 -38.64 19.80
C PHE A 449 54.69 -37.22 20.40
N LEU A 450 53.43 -36.82 20.57
CA LEU A 450 53.10 -35.49 21.12
C LEU A 450 53.16 -35.52 22.66
N LEU A 451 53.94 -34.62 23.22
CA LEU A 451 54.00 -34.41 24.67
C LEU A 451 52.82 -33.58 25.14
N LYS A 452 52.36 -33.85 26.37
CA LYS A 452 51.49 -32.95 27.11
C LYS A 452 52.20 -31.64 27.41
N PRO A 453 51.47 -30.50 27.54
CA PRO A 453 52.09 -29.19 27.90
C PRO A 453 52.98 -29.23 29.14
N GLU A 454 52.55 -29.96 30.17
CA GLU A 454 53.28 -30.11 31.41
C GLU A 454 54.57 -30.95 31.22
N ALA A 455 54.49 -31.94 30.36
CA ALA A 455 55.64 -32.79 30.02
C ALA A 455 56.69 -32.02 29.19
N VAL A 456 56.26 -31.13 28.28
CA VAL A 456 57.14 -30.23 27.51
C VAL A 456 57.95 -29.35 28.48
N GLN A 457 57.31 -28.74 29.47
CA GLN A 457 57.98 -27.86 30.45
C GLN A 457 58.99 -28.64 31.32
N ASN A 458 58.54 -29.73 31.88
CA ASN A 458 59.38 -30.52 32.78
C ASN A 458 60.54 -31.20 32.08
N LEU A 459 60.31 -31.80 30.88
CA LEU A 459 61.36 -32.41 30.09
C LEU A 459 62.36 -31.38 29.56
N GLY A 460 61.85 -30.21 29.10
CA GLY A 460 62.68 -29.13 28.64
C GLY A 460 63.67 -28.67 29.72
N LEU A 461 63.20 -28.55 30.98
CA LEU A 461 64.06 -28.23 32.09
C LEU A 461 65.11 -29.30 32.37
N VAL A 462 64.75 -30.59 32.30
CA VAL A 462 65.67 -31.73 32.46
C VAL A 462 66.73 -31.75 31.35
N LEU A 463 66.30 -31.60 30.10
CA LEU A 463 67.21 -31.57 28.94
C LEU A 463 68.19 -30.37 29.05
N HIS A 464 67.69 -29.20 29.45
CA HIS A 464 68.56 -28.02 29.64
C HIS A 464 69.65 -28.28 30.71
N GLU A 465 69.25 -28.85 31.84
CA GLU A 465 70.25 -29.20 32.91
C GLU A 465 71.23 -30.30 32.48
N LEU A 466 70.77 -31.35 31.79
CA LEU A 466 71.63 -32.39 31.25
C LEU A 466 72.63 -31.82 30.24
N ALA A 467 72.15 -30.95 29.32
CA ALA A 467 72.98 -30.29 28.32
C ALA A 467 74.02 -29.35 28.96
N THR A 468 73.59 -28.56 29.93
CA THR A 468 74.45 -27.64 30.69
C THR A 468 75.59 -28.45 31.42
N ASN A 469 75.23 -29.54 32.04
CA ASN A 469 76.19 -30.44 32.68
C ASN A 469 77.11 -31.07 31.66
N SER A 470 76.60 -31.47 30.49
CA SER A 470 77.46 -32.08 29.43
C SER A 470 78.50 -31.08 28.89
N VAL A 471 78.08 -29.77 28.73
CA VAL A 471 79.03 -28.70 28.33
C VAL A 471 80.07 -28.45 29.40
N LYS A 472 79.70 -28.47 30.68
CA LYS A 472 80.59 -28.11 31.79
C LYS A 472 81.53 -29.27 32.18
N TYR A 473 81.00 -30.47 32.17
CA TYR A 473 81.70 -31.64 32.79
C TYR A 473 81.70 -32.91 31.97
N GLY A 474 80.86 -32.94 30.89
CA GLY A 474 80.57 -34.16 30.14
C GLY A 474 81.04 -34.13 28.69
N ALA A 475 80.29 -34.82 27.83
CA ALA A 475 80.66 -35.07 26.40
C ALA A 475 80.78 -33.74 25.61
N LEU A 476 79.89 -32.79 25.78
CA LEU A 476 79.92 -31.56 25.00
C LEU A 476 81.05 -30.58 25.41
N SER A 477 81.83 -30.88 26.41
CA SER A 477 83.07 -30.16 26.74
C SER A 477 84.25 -30.51 25.77
N ALA A 478 84.13 -31.55 24.95
CA ALA A 478 85.08 -31.97 23.95
C ALA A 478 84.55 -31.91 22.53
N PRO A 479 85.35 -31.56 21.50
CA PRO A 479 84.89 -31.42 20.12
C PRO A 479 84.31 -32.70 19.52
N GLU A 480 84.82 -33.86 19.94
CA GLU A 480 84.38 -35.20 19.46
C GLU A 480 83.31 -35.81 20.37
N GLY A 481 82.85 -35.05 21.38
CA GLY A 481 81.84 -35.51 22.30
C GLY A 481 80.45 -35.61 21.64
N LYS A 482 79.71 -36.64 22.04
CA LYS A 482 78.40 -36.95 21.44
C LYS A 482 77.39 -37.34 22.49
N ILE A 483 76.16 -36.88 22.27
CA ILE A 483 74.96 -37.24 23.02
C ILE A 483 74.11 -38.15 22.17
N THR A 484 73.65 -39.25 22.73
CA THR A 484 72.62 -40.10 22.13
C THR A 484 71.41 -40.12 23.02
N ILE A 485 70.26 -39.73 22.47
CA ILE A 485 68.93 -39.76 23.12
C ILE A 485 68.15 -40.88 22.46
N GLU A 486 67.76 -41.85 23.27
CA GLU A 486 66.93 -42.96 22.81
C GLU A 486 65.73 -43.16 23.70
N TRP A 487 64.59 -43.47 23.10
CA TRP A 487 63.40 -43.82 23.90
C TRP A 487 62.71 -45.04 23.30
N THR A 488 62.25 -45.92 24.18
CA THR A 488 61.51 -47.12 23.85
C THR A 488 60.27 -47.27 24.71
N ASN A 489 59.29 -47.98 24.15
CA ASN A 489 58.09 -48.34 24.90
C ASN A 489 58.30 -49.74 25.51
N GLU A 490 58.07 -49.79 26.81
CA GLU A 490 58.17 -51.06 27.57
C GLU A 490 56.77 -51.43 28.07
N ALA A 491 56.40 -52.72 27.90
CA ALA A 491 55.14 -53.21 28.45
C ALA A 491 55.28 -53.36 29.97
N ALA A 492 54.27 -52.87 30.75
CA ALA A 492 54.22 -53.01 32.19
C ALA A 492 52.84 -53.53 32.60
N GLU A 493 52.71 -54.09 33.79
CA GLU A 493 51.43 -54.61 34.31
C GLU A 493 50.30 -53.62 34.31
N THR A 494 50.63 -52.35 34.41
CA THR A 494 49.64 -51.21 34.42
C THR A 494 49.83 -50.32 33.21
N GLY A 495 49.88 -50.84 32.00
CA GLY A 495 49.95 -50.05 30.76
C GLY A 495 51.39 -50.00 30.15
N THR A 496 51.62 -49.00 29.29
CA THR A 496 52.89 -48.76 28.60
C THR A 496 53.74 -47.75 29.35
N LYS A 497 55.01 -48.09 29.60
CA LYS A 497 56.03 -47.16 30.11
C LYS A 497 56.93 -46.70 28.97
N ILE A 498 57.45 -45.51 29.07
CA ILE A 498 58.53 -44.99 28.23
C ILE A 498 59.78 -45.05 29.04
N ARG A 499 60.78 -45.63 28.42
CA ARG A 499 62.15 -45.61 28.90
C ARG A 499 62.94 -44.65 28.02
N PHE A 500 63.26 -43.47 28.57
CA PHE A 500 64.01 -42.40 27.92
C PHE A 500 65.43 -42.41 28.43
N VAL A 501 66.42 -42.52 27.54
CA VAL A 501 67.83 -42.71 27.85
C VAL A 501 68.64 -41.58 27.23
N TRP A 502 69.39 -40.88 28.02
CA TRP A 502 70.46 -39.97 27.61
C TRP A 502 71.78 -40.61 27.83
N THR A 503 72.60 -40.70 26.82
CA THR A 503 73.92 -41.32 26.87
C THR A 503 75.00 -40.38 26.34
N GLU A 504 76.02 -40.11 27.14
CA GLU A 504 77.17 -39.30 26.75
C GLU A 504 78.33 -40.21 26.35
N SER A 505 79.11 -39.81 25.33
CA SER A 505 80.30 -40.50 24.89
C SER A 505 81.35 -39.57 24.26
N GLY A 506 82.63 -39.94 24.19
CA GLY A 506 83.68 -39.11 23.58
C GLY A 506 84.13 -37.90 24.36
N GLY A 507 83.65 -37.74 25.59
CA GLY A 507 84.06 -36.68 26.52
C GLY A 507 85.14 -37.12 27.49
N PRO A 508 85.50 -36.21 28.44
CA PRO A 508 86.44 -36.54 29.52
C PRO A 508 85.88 -37.62 30.46
N PRO A 509 86.68 -38.41 31.14
CA PRO A 509 86.22 -39.39 32.12
C PRO A 509 85.39 -38.77 33.22
N VAL A 510 84.13 -39.21 33.32
CA VAL A 510 83.15 -38.62 34.28
C VAL A 510 83.30 -39.27 35.64
N LYS A 511 83.34 -38.46 36.71
CA LYS A 511 83.31 -38.92 38.10
C LYS A 511 82.02 -38.56 38.80
N PRO A 512 81.51 -39.41 39.71
CA PRO A 512 80.34 -39.01 40.52
C PRO A 512 80.63 -37.69 41.23
N PRO A 513 79.69 -36.77 41.23
CA PRO A 513 79.84 -35.50 41.92
C PRO A 513 79.90 -35.71 43.42
N SER A 514 80.85 -34.96 44.10
CA SER A 514 81.00 -34.98 45.57
C SER A 514 79.84 -34.39 46.32
N ASP A 515 79.11 -33.44 45.72
CA ASP A 515 77.95 -32.74 46.29
C ASP A 515 76.75 -32.81 45.38
N THR A 516 75.55 -32.87 46.01
CA THR A 516 74.29 -32.86 45.28
C THR A 516 73.89 -31.40 44.97
N GLY A 517 74.28 -30.93 43.77
CA GLY A 517 73.89 -29.64 43.26
C GLY A 517 72.47 -29.62 42.75
N PHE A 518 71.99 -28.42 42.38
CA PHE A 518 70.59 -28.20 41.83
C PHE A 518 70.34 -29.05 40.58
N GLY A 519 71.28 -29.12 39.66
CA GLY A 519 71.19 -29.98 38.45
C GLY A 519 70.82 -31.43 38.78
N THR A 520 71.44 -32.00 39.85
CA THR A 520 71.09 -33.36 40.33
C THR A 520 69.65 -33.39 40.89
N THR A 521 69.18 -32.34 41.55
CA THR A 521 67.82 -32.29 42.06
C THR A 521 66.80 -32.23 40.88
N VAL A 522 67.07 -31.44 39.84
CA VAL A 522 66.22 -31.37 38.63
C VAL A 522 66.23 -32.65 37.86
N THR A 523 67.44 -33.14 37.54
CA THR A 523 67.54 -34.30 36.68
C THR A 523 67.15 -35.63 37.36
N LYS A 524 67.17 -35.69 38.71
CA LYS A 524 66.81 -36.90 39.46
C LYS A 524 65.48 -36.76 40.19
N THR A 525 65.35 -35.82 41.14
CA THR A 525 64.22 -35.77 42.03
C THR A 525 63.01 -35.14 41.32
N HIS A 526 63.22 -34.00 40.64
CA HIS A 526 62.13 -33.33 39.95
C HIS A 526 61.61 -34.11 38.76
N ALA A 527 62.51 -34.69 37.95
CA ALA A 527 62.16 -35.57 36.82
C ALA A 527 61.34 -36.78 37.30
N ALA A 528 61.82 -37.51 38.35
CA ALA A 528 61.06 -38.64 38.88
C ALA A 528 59.64 -38.22 39.39
N ALA A 529 59.55 -37.13 40.12
CA ALA A 529 58.26 -36.63 40.63
C ALA A 529 57.30 -36.14 39.52
N SER A 530 57.78 -35.33 38.57
CA SER A 530 56.99 -34.74 37.47
C SER A 530 56.43 -35.78 36.51
N PHE A 531 57.13 -36.84 36.28
CA PHE A 531 56.71 -37.91 35.37
C PHE A 531 56.16 -39.13 36.09
N SER A 532 56.03 -39.08 37.42
CA SER A 532 55.64 -40.24 38.25
C SER A 532 56.42 -41.47 37.89
N GLY A 533 57.71 -41.25 37.69
CA GLY A 533 58.67 -42.28 37.16
C GLY A 533 59.84 -42.53 38.07
N HIS A 534 60.76 -43.31 37.60
CA HIS A 534 62.02 -43.61 38.27
C HIS A 534 63.16 -43.10 37.41
N VAL A 535 64.21 -42.52 38.03
CA VAL A 535 65.39 -42.01 37.38
C VAL A 535 66.64 -42.76 37.89
N GLU A 536 67.39 -43.30 36.96
CA GLU A 536 68.68 -43.89 37.20
C GLU A 536 69.82 -43.06 36.58
N VAL A 537 70.88 -42.84 37.29
CA VAL A 537 72.03 -42.09 36.81
C VAL A 537 73.27 -42.91 37.05
N ASP A 538 73.97 -43.23 35.97
CA ASP A 538 75.16 -44.06 35.99
C ASP A 538 76.36 -43.27 35.42
N PHE A 539 77.36 -43.04 36.26
CA PHE A 539 78.63 -42.37 35.91
C PHE A 539 79.70 -43.38 35.47
N ARG A 540 79.77 -43.60 34.18
CA ARG A 540 80.72 -44.54 33.59
C ARG A 540 82.00 -43.85 33.14
N PRO A 541 83.16 -44.53 33.15
CA PRO A 541 84.38 -43.90 32.62
C PRO A 541 84.25 -43.40 31.15
N ALA A 542 83.35 -43.98 30.35
CA ALA A 542 83.10 -43.62 28.96
C ALA A 542 82.12 -42.45 28.80
N GLY A 543 81.38 -41.99 29.87
CA GLY A 543 80.39 -40.93 29.84
C GLY A 543 79.22 -41.20 30.76
N LEU A 544 78.32 -40.16 30.93
CA LEU A 544 77.13 -40.24 31.73
C LEU A 544 76.03 -41.04 31.00
N VAL A 545 75.33 -41.88 31.74
CA VAL A 545 74.10 -42.51 31.32
C VAL A 545 72.98 -42.08 32.30
N TRP A 546 71.96 -41.36 31.79
CA TRP A 546 70.79 -40.96 32.55
C TRP A 546 69.56 -41.66 31.94
N ILE A 547 68.69 -42.22 32.79
CA ILE A 547 67.55 -43.03 32.34
C ILE A 547 66.33 -42.58 33.12
N LEU A 548 65.30 -42.22 32.40
CA LEU A 548 63.97 -41.97 32.98
C LEU A 548 62.98 -43.05 32.50
N THR A 549 62.42 -43.77 33.45
CA THR A 549 61.34 -44.72 33.20
C THR A 549 60.07 -44.20 33.77
N ALA A 550 59.09 -43.88 32.96
CA ALA A 550 57.85 -43.24 33.37
C ALA A 550 56.64 -43.80 32.64
N PRO A 551 55.40 -43.72 33.25
CA PRO A 551 54.20 -44.09 32.53
C PRO A 551 54.02 -43.20 31.29
N ARG A 552 53.75 -43.80 30.14
CA ARG A 552 53.59 -43.08 28.86
C ARG A 552 52.45 -42.03 28.97
N SER A 553 51.39 -42.34 29.73
CA SER A 553 50.28 -41.45 30.00
C SER A 553 50.67 -40.14 30.69
N MET A 554 51.81 -40.07 31.37
CA MET A 554 52.32 -38.87 31.99
C MET A 554 53.04 -37.94 31.01
N MET A 555 53.52 -38.47 29.89
CA MET A 555 54.27 -37.74 28.89
C MET A 555 53.45 -37.48 27.64
N GLU A 556 52.76 -38.48 27.11
CA GLU A 556 52.05 -38.44 25.84
C GLU A 556 50.67 -37.81 25.98
N ARG A 557 50.33 -36.95 25.04
CA ARG A 557 48.99 -36.44 24.86
C ARG A 557 48.14 -37.49 24.15
N GLN A 558 47.08 -37.97 24.79
CA GLN A 558 46.09 -38.80 24.13
C GLN A 558 45.43 -38.04 23.00
N ARG A 559 45.37 -38.59 21.80
CA ARG A 559 44.53 -38.07 20.72
C ARG A 559 43.08 -38.33 21.10
N ASN A 560 42.31 -37.26 21.37
CA ASN A 560 40.85 -37.35 21.40
C ASN A 560 40.33 -37.60 20.00
#